data_870d6de0bfb0caa7b41c9b6343985042
#
_entry.id   870d6de0bfb0caa7b41c9b6343985042
#
_cell.length_a   1.000
_cell.length_b   1.000
_cell.length_c   1.000
_cell.angle_alpha   90.00
_cell.angle_beta   90.00
_cell.angle_gamma   90.00
#
_symmetry.space_group_name_H-M   'P 1'
#
loop_
_entity.id
_entity.type
_entity.pdbx_description
1 polymer ?
#
loop_
_entity_poly.entity_id
_entity_poly.type
_entity_poly.pdbx_seq_one_letter_code
_entity_poly.pdbx_strand_id
1 'polypeptide(L)'
;MIFYKIQSMGNDFIVLFEQNIDTKDIKSLCEEHFGVGADGVLIIKSDKKYDALLNIYNKDGGKAKMCGNGLKIVAYFLKNILKNQKDEYHLLVNNNIEAVVGYEFNKYYALMDMPSFIGFIELYSLYEIGNKHAIRIVDYISKTNLSNDKKNELFSQVNVTNLEMLDTNKFKILTYENGVGITKSCGSASLCAFKHLYDLGIINSKVEFVSLGGNYIIEKLMDKLCIYGDVKCVYKGEIMDGF
;
A
#
# COMPACT_ATOMS: atom_id res chain seq x y z
N MET A 1 22.91 13.10 -4.45
CA MET A 1 21.68 12.53 -5.06
C MET A 1 20.46 13.11 -4.35
N ILE A 2 19.57 13.80 -5.08
CA ILE A 2 18.36 14.43 -4.48
C ILE A 2 17.28 13.38 -4.31
N PHE A 3 16.61 13.37 -3.16
CA PHE A 3 15.48 12.49 -2.87
C PHE A 3 14.37 13.22 -2.12
N TYR A 4 13.18 12.61 -2.10
CA TYR A 4 12.04 13.06 -1.31
C TYR A 4 11.60 11.93 -0.37
N LYS A 5 11.42 12.23 0.90
CA LYS A 5 10.83 11.32 1.88
C LYS A 5 9.32 11.57 1.89
N ILE A 6 8.54 10.61 1.39
CA ILE A 6 7.10 10.73 1.26
C ILE A 6 6.44 9.51 1.88
N GLN A 7 5.37 9.73 2.62
CA GLN A 7 4.61 8.65 3.24
C GLN A 7 3.13 8.69 2.87
N SER A 8 2.50 7.54 2.83
CA SER A 8 1.05 7.37 2.77
C SER A 8 0.62 6.40 3.86
N MET A 9 -0.21 6.86 4.78
CA MET A 9 -0.77 6.03 5.85
C MET A 9 0.28 5.37 6.75
N GLY A 10 1.41 6.04 6.97
CA GLY A 10 2.50 5.52 7.78
C GLY A 10 3.42 4.50 7.09
N ASN A 11 3.18 4.22 5.81
CA ASN A 11 4.09 3.49 4.94
C ASN A 11 4.91 4.50 4.14
N ASP A 12 6.23 4.53 4.32
CA ASP A 12 7.09 5.61 3.86
C ASP A 12 8.14 5.17 2.84
N PHE A 13 8.39 6.05 1.87
CA PHE A 13 9.28 5.76 0.76
C PHE A 13 10.28 6.89 0.53
N ILE A 14 11.45 6.49 0.05
CA ILE A 14 12.41 7.37 -0.61
C ILE A 14 12.00 7.44 -2.09
N VAL A 15 11.65 8.63 -2.56
CA VAL A 15 11.25 8.87 -3.95
C VAL A 15 12.41 9.50 -4.70
N LEU A 16 12.86 8.84 -5.76
CA LEU A 16 13.91 9.29 -6.68
C LEU A 16 13.29 9.61 -8.04
N PHE A 17 13.70 10.72 -8.63
CA PHE A 17 13.23 11.13 -9.95
C PHE A 17 14.38 11.23 -10.95
N GLU A 18 14.22 10.62 -12.14
CA GLU A 18 15.21 10.56 -13.23
C GLU A 18 16.58 10.01 -12.80
N GLN A 19 16.60 9.10 -11.82
CA GLN A 19 17.82 8.52 -11.28
C GLN A 19 17.85 7.00 -11.48
N ASN A 20 19.04 6.45 -11.58
CA ASN A 20 19.31 5.03 -11.54
C ASN A 20 20.03 4.73 -10.22
N ILE A 21 19.69 3.60 -9.62
CA ILE A 21 20.31 3.12 -8.39
C ILE A 21 20.43 1.59 -8.46
N ASP A 22 21.53 1.07 -7.97
CA ASP A 22 21.73 -0.37 -7.84
C ASP A 22 20.89 -0.93 -6.69
N THR A 23 20.44 -2.17 -6.82
CA THR A 23 19.62 -2.81 -5.78
C THR A 23 20.33 -2.95 -4.44
N LYS A 24 21.67 -3.07 -4.42
CA LYS A 24 22.47 -3.07 -3.20
C LYS A 24 22.37 -1.74 -2.45
N ASP A 25 22.34 -0.62 -3.18
CA ASP A 25 22.27 0.72 -2.62
C ASP A 25 20.88 1.03 -2.05
N ILE A 26 19.82 0.39 -2.61
CA ILE A 26 18.44 0.48 -2.08
C ILE A 26 18.40 0.01 -0.62
N LYS A 27 19.04 -1.12 -0.32
CA LYS A 27 19.09 -1.66 1.04
C LYS A 27 19.81 -0.67 1.99
N SER A 28 20.94 -0.12 1.56
CA SER A 28 21.69 0.87 2.35
C SER A 28 20.89 2.15 2.56
N LEU A 29 20.17 2.63 1.54
CA LEU A 29 19.28 3.80 1.64
C LEU A 29 18.14 3.59 2.64
N CYS A 30 17.55 2.40 2.67
CA CYS A 30 16.42 2.08 3.53
C CYS A 30 16.81 1.76 4.98
N GLU A 31 18.11 1.64 5.29
CA GLU A 31 18.59 1.40 6.65
C GLU A 31 18.35 2.63 7.54
N GLU A 32 17.73 2.45 8.71
CA GLU A 32 17.30 3.57 9.57
C GLU A 32 18.44 4.31 10.22
N HIS A 33 19.55 3.62 10.52
CA HIS A 33 20.66 4.22 11.29
C HIS A 33 21.83 4.65 10.41
N PHE A 34 21.99 4.06 9.24
CA PHE A 34 23.12 4.31 8.34
C PHE A 34 22.70 4.93 7.01
N GLY A 35 21.42 4.93 6.70
CA GLY A 35 20.84 5.51 5.50
C GLY A 35 19.81 6.60 5.82
N VAL A 36 18.86 6.76 4.92
CA VAL A 36 17.72 7.67 5.08
C VAL A 36 16.62 7.02 5.93
N GLY A 37 16.54 5.69 5.93
CA GLY A 37 15.48 4.92 6.56
C GLY A 37 14.16 4.99 5.79
N ALA A 38 13.62 3.86 5.34
CA ALA A 38 12.30 3.79 4.68
C ALA A 38 11.82 2.34 4.55
N ASP A 39 10.51 2.18 4.29
CA ASP A 39 9.91 0.88 3.94
C ASP A 39 10.26 0.45 2.50
N GLY A 40 10.72 1.39 1.66
CA GLY A 40 11.12 1.10 0.28
C GLY A 40 11.54 2.33 -0.51
N VAL A 41 11.82 2.09 -1.80
CA VAL A 41 12.23 3.12 -2.75
C VAL A 41 11.30 3.13 -3.96
N LEU A 42 10.86 4.30 -4.38
CA LEU A 42 10.12 4.53 -5.61
C LEU A 42 11.03 5.28 -6.60
N ILE A 43 11.27 4.71 -7.76
CA ILE A 43 12.02 5.36 -8.85
C ILE A 43 11.04 5.76 -9.92
N ILE A 44 10.88 7.07 -10.11
CA ILE A 44 9.98 7.67 -11.07
C ILE A 44 10.81 8.21 -12.24
N LYS A 45 10.39 7.91 -13.46
CA LYS A 45 10.99 8.42 -14.70
C LYS A 45 9.93 8.98 -15.63
N SER A 46 10.29 9.99 -16.39
CA SER A 46 9.44 10.51 -17.46
C SER A 46 9.30 9.50 -18.58
N ASP A 47 8.16 9.54 -19.26
CA ASP A 47 7.88 8.70 -20.44
C ASP A 47 7.10 9.50 -21.49
N LYS A 48 7.09 9.02 -22.74
CA LYS A 48 6.36 9.66 -23.84
C LYS A 48 4.90 9.20 -23.94
N LYS A 49 4.61 7.98 -23.49
CA LYS A 49 3.30 7.33 -23.59
C LYS A 49 2.53 7.42 -22.28
N TYR A 50 3.23 7.24 -21.16
CA TYR A 50 2.66 7.27 -19.81
C TYR A 50 3.05 8.58 -19.11
N ASP A 51 2.27 8.97 -18.11
CA ASP A 51 2.60 10.13 -17.28
C ASP A 51 3.88 9.90 -16.46
N ALA A 52 4.16 8.64 -16.13
CA ALA A 52 5.45 8.24 -15.56
C ALA A 52 5.68 6.73 -15.67
N LEU A 53 6.96 6.33 -15.70
CA LEU A 53 7.40 4.98 -15.39
C LEU A 53 7.71 4.90 -13.90
N LEU A 54 7.30 3.82 -13.25
CA LEU A 54 7.51 3.59 -11.83
C LEU A 54 8.18 2.24 -11.59
N ASN A 55 9.31 2.23 -10.89
CA ASN A 55 9.85 1.02 -10.28
C ASN A 55 9.68 1.08 -8.76
N ILE A 56 9.17 -0.01 -8.19
CA ILE A 56 8.90 -0.13 -6.75
C ILE A 56 9.87 -1.16 -6.15
N TYR A 57 10.57 -0.77 -5.11
CA TYR A 57 11.49 -1.65 -4.38
C TYR A 57 11.14 -1.66 -2.89
N ASN A 58 11.16 -2.85 -2.30
CA ASN A 58 11.10 -3.04 -0.86
C ASN A 58 12.46 -2.65 -0.22
N LYS A 59 12.49 -2.47 1.09
CA LYS A 59 13.70 -2.13 1.85
C LYS A 59 14.84 -3.14 1.73
N ASP A 60 14.56 -4.38 1.36
CA ASP A 60 15.55 -5.44 1.12
C ASP A 60 16.19 -5.39 -0.28
N GLY A 61 15.76 -4.45 -1.13
CA GLY A 61 16.17 -4.31 -2.52
C GLY A 61 15.37 -5.16 -3.51
N GLY A 62 14.46 -6.00 -3.04
CA GLY A 62 13.58 -6.79 -3.89
C GLY A 62 12.51 -5.93 -4.57
N LYS A 63 12.19 -6.21 -5.84
CA LYS A 63 11.09 -5.53 -6.55
C LYS A 63 9.74 -5.95 -5.98
N ALA A 64 8.92 -4.98 -5.58
CA ALA A 64 7.52 -5.20 -5.25
C ALA A 64 6.68 -5.19 -6.53
N LYS A 65 5.77 -6.16 -6.69
CA LYS A 65 4.88 -6.22 -7.86
C LYS A 65 3.97 -4.99 -7.96
N MET A 66 3.38 -4.60 -6.84
CA MET A 66 2.44 -3.48 -6.74
C MET A 66 2.39 -2.98 -5.29
N CYS A 67 2.15 -1.68 -5.10
CA CYS A 67 1.96 -1.09 -3.78
C CYS A 67 0.96 0.08 -3.86
N GLY A 68 -0.25 -0.10 -3.33
CA GLY A 68 -1.29 0.94 -3.37
C GLY A 68 -0.87 2.24 -2.67
N ASN A 69 -0.08 2.18 -1.58
CA ASN A 69 0.48 3.36 -0.93
C ASN A 69 1.54 4.04 -1.80
N GLY A 70 2.44 3.25 -2.41
CA GLY A 70 3.43 3.76 -3.36
C GLY A 70 2.79 4.45 -4.57
N LEU A 71 1.71 3.88 -5.12
CA LEU A 71 0.96 4.47 -6.23
C LEU A 71 0.37 5.83 -5.87
N LYS A 72 -0.25 5.98 -4.69
CA LYS A 72 -0.75 7.28 -4.20
C LYS A 72 0.37 8.30 -4.02
N ILE A 73 1.55 7.86 -3.56
CA ILE A 73 2.73 8.72 -3.45
C ILE A 73 3.16 9.24 -4.82
N VAL A 74 3.09 8.42 -5.88
CA VAL A 74 3.40 8.87 -7.25
C VAL A 74 2.40 9.93 -7.72
N ALA A 75 1.09 9.74 -7.49
CA ALA A 75 0.10 10.78 -7.80
C ALA A 75 0.40 12.10 -7.08
N TYR A 76 0.76 12.04 -5.79
CA TYR A 76 1.20 13.20 -5.04
C TYR A 76 2.44 13.86 -5.67
N PHE A 77 3.45 13.07 -6.02
CA PHE A 77 4.70 13.53 -6.59
C PHE A 77 4.48 14.27 -7.92
N LEU A 78 3.71 13.66 -8.83
CA LEU A 78 3.38 14.26 -10.12
C LEU A 78 2.63 15.59 -9.93
N LYS A 79 1.59 15.61 -9.08
CA LYS A 79 0.75 16.80 -8.86
C LYS A 79 1.49 17.92 -8.13
N ASN A 80 2.18 17.62 -7.01
CA ASN A 80 2.68 18.64 -6.11
C ASN A 80 4.17 18.98 -6.31
N ILE A 81 4.99 18.01 -6.71
CA ILE A 81 6.42 18.22 -6.90
C ILE A 81 6.71 18.61 -8.36
N LEU A 82 6.20 17.85 -9.33
CA LEU A 82 6.37 18.16 -10.75
C LEU A 82 5.36 19.16 -11.28
N LYS A 83 4.36 19.57 -10.46
CA LYS A 83 3.34 20.57 -10.82
C LYS A 83 2.50 20.18 -12.06
N ASN A 84 2.37 18.90 -12.33
CA ASN A 84 1.46 18.42 -13.37
C ASN A 84 0.01 18.60 -12.91
N GLN A 85 -0.79 19.35 -13.69
CA GLN A 85 -2.14 19.82 -13.29
C GLN A 85 -3.26 18.82 -13.63
N LYS A 86 -2.93 17.59 -14.07
CA LYS A 86 -3.93 16.54 -14.27
C LYS A 86 -4.52 16.11 -12.93
N ASP A 87 -5.75 15.60 -12.96
CA ASP A 87 -6.40 14.98 -11.80
C ASP A 87 -6.23 13.45 -11.80
N GLU A 88 -5.92 12.87 -12.97
CA GLU A 88 -5.65 11.45 -13.18
C GLU A 88 -4.36 11.25 -13.99
N TYR A 89 -3.59 10.23 -13.64
CA TYR A 89 -2.32 9.88 -14.26
C TYR A 89 -2.28 8.40 -14.61
N HIS A 90 -1.76 8.08 -15.78
CA HIS A 90 -1.51 6.72 -16.27
C HIS A 90 -0.05 6.37 -16.11
N LEU A 91 0.24 5.31 -15.38
CA LEU A 91 1.59 4.87 -15.05
C LEU A 91 1.90 3.51 -15.69
N LEU A 92 3.16 3.28 -16.03
CA LEU A 92 3.68 1.93 -16.28
C LEU A 92 4.58 1.50 -15.11
N VAL A 93 4.12 0.53 -14.34
CA VAL A 93 4.80 0.00 -13.15
C VAL A 93 5.66 -1.19 -13.53
N ASN A 94 6.94 -1.18 -13.14
CA ASN A 94 7.91 -2.26 -13.36
C ASN A 94 7.99 -2.73 -14.82
N ASN A 95 7.72 -1.86 -15.79
CA ASN A 95 7.73 -2.07 -17.23
C ASN A 95 6.65 -3.03 -17.79
N ASN A 96 5.67 -3.46 -16.99
CA ASN A 96 4.69 -4.45 -17.43
C ASN A 96 3.27 -4.30 -16.87
N ILE A 97 3.03 -3.41 -15.91
CA ILE A 97 1.72 -3.26 -15.28
C ILE A 97 1.24 -1.82 -15.46
N GLU A 98 0.12 -1.64 -16.14
CA GLU A 98 -0.54 -0.34 -16.24
C GLU A 98 -1.30 -0.05 -14.94
N ALA A 99 -1.18 1.17 -14.43
CA ALA A 99 -1.86 1.63 -13.24
C ALA A 99 -2.44 3.03 -13.45
N VAL A 100 -3.58 3.28 -12.82
CA VAL A 100 -4.24 4.60 -12.82
C VAL A 100 -4.25 5.12 -11.40
N VAL A 101 -3.80 6.36 -11.24
CA VAL A 101 -3.72 7.05 -9.95
C VAL A 101 -4.18 8.49 -10.11
N GLY A 102 -4.60 9.13 -9.03
CA GLY A 102 -5.02 10.53 -9.14
C GLY A 102 -5.30 11.19 -7.80
N TYR A 103 -6.01 12.34 -7.90
CA TYR A 103 -6.39 13.17 -6.76
C TYR A 103 -7.83 13.63 -6.90
N GLU A 104 -8.66 13.26 -5.94
CA GLU A 104 -10.07 13.60 -5.87
C GLU A 104 -10.52 13.67 -4.40
N PHE A 105 -11.51 14.51 -4.08
CA PHE A 105 -12.05 14.67 -2.71
C PHE A 105 -10.99 14.98 -1.66
N ASN A 106 -9.95 15.76 -2.00
CA ASN A 106 -8.80 16.06 -1.14
C ASN A 106 -7.99 14.84 -0.73
N LYS A 107 -8.07 13.74 -1.47
CA LYS A 107 -7.29 12.51 -1.24
C LYS A 107 -6.62 12.02 -2.52
N TYR A 108 -5.49 11.36 -2.37
CA TYR A 108 -4.85 10.64 -3.46
C TYR A 108 -5.45 9.24 -3.55
N TYR A 109 -5.62 8.77 -4.79
CA TYR A 109 -6.18 7.45 -5.02
C TYR A 109 -5.34 6.60 -5.98
N ALA A 110 -5.56 5.30 -5.93
CA ALA A 110 -5.09 4.33 -6.90
C ALA A 110 -6.22 3.36 -7.27
N LEU A 111 -6.37 3.07 -8.55
CA LEU A 111 -7.24 2.00 -9.02
C LEU A 111 -6.51 0.67 -8.90
N MET A 112 -7.15 -0.30 -8.27
CA MET A 112 -6.61 -1.61 -7.96
C MET A 112 -7.54 -2.69 -8.48
N ASP A 113 -6.98 -3.87 -8.78
CA ASP A 113 -7.79 -5.03 -9.12
C ASP A 113 -8.60 -5.51 -7.92
N MET A 114 -9.71 -6.18 -8.22
CA MET A 114 -10.51 -6.87 -7.22
C MET A 114 -9.77 -8.11 -6.71
N PRO A 115 -9.58 -8.28 -5.39
CA PRO A 115 -8.99 -9.50 -4.85
C PRO A 115 -9.81 -10.74 -5.19
N SER A 116 -9.14 -11.88 -5.36
CA SER A 116 -9.78 -13.18 -5.59
C SER A 116 -9.98 -13.91 -4.27
N PHE A 117 -11.16 -14.45 -4.03
CA PHE A 117 -11.38 -15.41 -2.95
C PHE A 117 -10.75 -16.75 -3.33
N ILE A 118 -9.95 -17.35 -2.44
CA ILE A 118 -9.20 -18.58 -2.72
C ILE A 118 -9.44 -19.69 -1.68
N GLY A 119 -10.34 -19.48 -0.71
CA GLY A 119 -10.73 -20.51 0.27
C GLY A 119 -10.76 -20.02 1.72
N PHE A 120 -10.52 -20.93 2.64
CA PHE A 120 -10.55 -20.68 4.08
C PHE A 120 -9.32 -21.27 4.76
N ILE A 121 -8.90 -20.64 5.85
CA ILE A 121 -7.96 -21.19 6.83
C ILE A 121 -8.60 -21.00 8.20
N GLU A 122 -9.01 -22.09 8.87
CA GLU A 122 -9.75 -22.04 10.13
C GLU A 122 -10.96 -21.11 10.05
N LEU A 123 -11.01 -20.07 10.88
CA LEU A 123 -12.08 -19.06 10.94
C LEU A 123 -11.84 -17.86 10.01
N TYR A 124 -10.83 -17.93 9.14
CA TYR A 124 -10.46 -16.85 8.24
C TYR A 124 -10.85 -17.17 6.79
N SER A 125 -11.42 -16.20 6.10
CA SER A 125 -11.57 -16.21 4.63
C SER A 125 -10.26 -15.81 3.99
N LEU A 126 -9.81 -16.56 2.99
CA LEU A 126 -8.53 -16.35 2.32
C LEU A 126 -8.74 -15.66 0.98
N TYR A 127 -8.03 -14.57 0.77
CA TYR A 127 -8.03 -13.77 -0.45
C TYR A 127 -6.61 -13.58 -0.99
N GLU A 128 -6.51 -13.30 -2.29
CA GLU A 128 -5.25 -13.02 -2.96
C GLU A 128 -5.34 -11.76 -3.82
N ILE A 129 -4.35 -10.89 -3.66
CA ILE A 129 -4.06 -9.74 -4.52
C ILE A 129 -2.54 -9.51 -4.51
N GLY A 130 -1.83 -10.33 -5.31
CA GLY A 130 -0.36 -10.41 -5.29
C GLY A 130 0.18 -11.21 -4.09
N ASN A 131 -0.29 -10.91 -2.88
CA ASN A 131 -0.02 -11.66 -1.65
C ASN A 131 -1.31 -12.28 -1.12
N LYS A 132 -1.18 -13.35 -0.31
CA LYS A 132 -2.31 -14.00 0.36
C LYS A 132 -2.65 -13.30 1.66
N HIS A 133 -3.94 -13.11 1.89
CA HIS A 133 -4.51 -12.44 3.07
C HIS A 133 -5.61 -13.30 3.69
N ALA A 134 -5.48 -13.60 4.97
CA ALA A 134 -6.51 -14.23 5.78
C ALA A 134 -7.28 -13.14 6.54
N ILE A 135 -8.59 -13.04 6.30
CA ILE A 135 -9.45 -11.96 6.82
C ILE A 135 -10.51 -12.56 7.74
N ARG A 136 -10.70 -11.96 8.91
CA ARG A 136 -11.76 -12.32 9.86
C ARG A 136 -12.39 -11.08 10.49
N ILE A 137 -13.71 -11.13 10.71
CA ILE A 137 -14.41 -10.15 11.54
C ILE A 137 -14.39 -10.64 12.98
N VAL A 138 -14.14 -9.74 13.93
CA VAL A 138 -14.09 -9.99 15.36
C VAL A 138 -14.89 -8.94 16.11
N ASP A 139 -15.40 -9.28 17.32
CA ASP A 139 -16.14 -8.31 18.13
C ASP A 139 -15.23 -7.16 18.58
N TYR A 140 -14.00 -7.46 19.02
CA TYR A 140 -13.02 -6.48 19.49
C TYR A 140 -11.60 -6.88 19.09
N ILE A 141 -10.91 -6.03 18.33
CA ILE A 141 -9.50 -6.25 17.96
C ILE A 141 -8.60 -6.28 19.21
N SER A 142 -8.91 -5.49 20.24
CA SER A 142 -8.14 -5.45 21.49
C SER A 142 -8.12 -6.78 22.26
N LYS A 143 -9.08 -7.68 21.99
CA LYS A 143 -9.15 -9.02 22.58
C LYS A 143 -8.49 -10.10 21.74
N THR A 144 -7.91 -9.75 20.58
CA THR A 144 -7.27 -10.69 19.67
C THR A 144 -5.75 -10.59 19.76
N ASN A 145 -5.07 -11.69 19.45
CA ASN A 145 -3.61 -11.73 19.40
C ASN A 145 -3.15 -12.30 18.04
N LEU A 146 -3.06 -11.41 17.04
CA LEU A 146 -2.63 -11.78 15.69
C LEU A 146 -1.24 -12.45 15.65
N SER A 147 -0.35 -12.11 16.61
CA SER A 147 0.96 -12.73 16.69
C SER A 147 0.86 -14.20 17.10
N ASN A 148 -0.14 -14.60 17.88
CA ASN A 148 -0.40 -15.99 18.22
C ASN A 148 -1.03 -16.74 17.05
N ASP A 149 -2.03 -16.15 16.38
CA ASP A 149 -2.61 -16.74 15.17
C ASP A 149 -1.51 -17.02 14.13
N LYS A 150 -0.56 -16.09 13.98
CA LYS A 150 0.57 -16.21 13.05
C LYS A 150 1.57 -17.31 13.41
N LYS A 151 1.66 -17.78 14.66
CA LYS A 151 2.51 -18.91 15.07
C LYS A 151 2.03 -20.25 14.52
N ASN A 152 0.77 -20.36 14.12
CA ASN A 152 0.26 -21.53 13.45
C ASN A 152 0.88 -21.64 12.05
N GLU A 153 1.47 -22.78 11.71
CA GLU A 153 2.13 -23.04 10.43
C GLU A 153 1.22 -22.78 9.21
N LEU A 154 -0.09 -22.95 9.36
CA LEU A 154 -1.08 -22.67 8.32
C LEU A 154 -1.02 -21.21 7.83
N PHE A 155 -0.61 -20.28 8.69
CA PHE A 155 -0.47 -18.87 8.35
C PHE A 155 0.95 -18.44 8.00
N SER A 156 1.91 -19.36 7.85
CA SER A 156 3.34 -19.07 7.68
C SER A 156 3.64 -18.13 6.52
N GLN A 157 2.87 -18.18 5.43
CA GLN A 157 3.07 -17.35 4.23
C GLN A 157 1.86 -16.44 3.92
N VAL A 158 1.05 -16.12 4.91
CA VAL A 158 -0.19 -15.37 4.77
C VAL A 158 -0.15 -14.14 5.66
N ASN A 159 -0.61 -13.01 5.17
CA ASN A 159 -0.88 -11.84 5.99
C ASN A 159 -2.21 -12.06 6.73
N VAL A 160 -2.24 -11.79 8.03
CA VAL A 160 -3.43 -12.07 8.87
C VAL A 160 -4.06 -10.75 9.29
N THR A 161 -5.36 -10.61 9.08
CA THR A 161 -6.10 -9.37 9.30
C THR A 161 -7.37 -9.61 10.09
N ASN A 162 -7.56 -8.87 11.16
CA ASN A 162 -8.80 -8.78 11.92
C ASN A 162 -9.51 -7.46 11.65
N LEU A 163 -10.83 -7.55 11.52
CA LEU A 163 -11.75 -6.43 11.34
C LEU A 163 -12.69 -6.32 12.53
N GLU A 164 -12.87 -5.12 13.06
CA GLU A 164 -13.85 -4.78 14.08
C GLU A 164 -14.82 -3.75 13.50
N MET A 165 -16.11 -4.05 13.51
CA MET A 165 -17.13 -3.11 13.04
C MET A 165 -17.25 -1.96 14.04
N LEU A 166 -17.07 -0.73 13.54
CA LEU A 166 -17.27 0.50 14.30
C LEU A 166 -18.61 1.15 13.98
N ASP A 167 -19.06 1.01 12.72
CA ASP A 167 -20.32 1.53 12.21
C ASP A 167 -20.66 0.80 10.90
N THR A 168 -21.82 1.04 10.32
CA THR A 168 -22.39 0.35 9.13
C THR A 168 -21.40 0.23 7.95
N ASN A 169 -20.62 1.26 7.66
CA ASN A 169 -19.61 1.26 6.60
C ASN A 169 -18.23 1.69 7.11
N LYS A 170 -17.96 1.44 8.41
CA LYS A 170 -16.71 1.83 9.04
C LYS A 170 -16.17 0.71 9.91
N PHE A 171 -14.93 0.29 9.63
CA PHE A 171 -14.27 -0.81 10.33
C PHE A 171 -12.89 -0.41 10.79
N LYS A 172 -12.52 -0.84 11.99
CA LYS A 172 -11.13 -0.86 12.41
C LYS A 172 -10.44 -2.06 11.78
N ILE A 173 -9.22 -1.87 11.32
CA ILE A 173 -8.43 -2.91 10.67
C ILE A 173 -7.07 -3.02 11.35
N LEU A 174 -6.66 -4.25 11.62
CA LEU A 174 -5.32 -4.56 12.12
C LEU A 174 -4.74 -5.73 11.34
N THR A 175 -3.56 -5.54 10.77
CA THR A 175 -2.89 -6.53 9.94
C THR A 175 -1.53 -6.90 10.52
N TYR A 176 -1.26 -8.19 10.58
CA TYR A 176 0.06 -8.77 10.76
C TYR A 176 0.60 -9.20 9.38
N GLU A 177 1.60 -8.50 8.88
CA GLU A 177 2.22 -8.80 7.60
C GLU A 177 3.34 -9.82 7.77
N ASN A 178 3.39 -10.79 6.86
CA ASN A 178 4.38 -11.86 6.87
C ASN A 178 5.80 -11.28 6.72
N GLY A 179 6.70 -11.66 7.61
CA GLY A 179 8.09 -11.18 7.64
C GLY A 179 8.28 -9.77 8.23
N VAL A 180 7.19 -9.04 8.56
CA VAL A 180 7.25 -7.66 9.06
C VAL A 180 6.66 -7.53 10.47
N GLY A 181 5.53 -8.18 10.74
CA GLY A 181 4.78 -8.03 11.98
C GLY A 181 3.54 -7.15 11.84
N ILE A 182 3.07 -6.58 12.96
CA ILE A 182 1.94 -5.63 12.94
C ILE A 182 2.40 -4.33 12.29
N THR A 183 1.75 -3.96 11.18
CA THR A 183 2.05 -2.75 10.41
C THR A 183 1.05 -1.64 10.68
N LYS A 184 1.47 -0.41 10.40
CA LYS A 184 0.61 0.77 10.56
C LYS A 184 -0.55 0.75 9.59
N SER A 185 -0.32 0.26 8.37
CA SER A 185 -1.33 0.13 7.32
C SER A 185 -0.88 -0.85 6.24
N CYS A 186 -1.82 -1.62 5.72
CA CYS A 186 -1.59 -2.54 4.60
C CYS A 186 -2.69 -2.32 3.54
N GLY A 187 -2.34 -1.74 2.39
CA GLY A 187 -3.29 -1.44 1.34
C GLY A 187 -3.93 -2.69 0.73
N SER A 188 -3.15 -3.75 0.48
CA SER A 188 -3.66 -5.02 -0.05
C SER A 188 -4.57 -5.74 0.95
N ALA A 189 -4.25 -5.68 2.25
CA ALA A 189 -5.14 -6.21 3.30
C ALA A 189 -6.48 -5.46 3.33
N SER A 190 -6.45 -4.13 3.17
CA SER A 190 -7.68 -3.32 3.14
C SER A 190 -8.55 -3.64 1.91
N LEU A 191 -7.94 -3.90 0.74
CA LEU A 191 -8.66 -4.34 -0.46
C LEU A 191 -9.29 -5.73 -0.26
N CYS A 192 -8.54 -6.68 0.33
CA CYS A 192 -9.07 -8.00 0.68
C CYS A 192 -10.18 -7.92 1.73
N ALA A 193 -10.06 -7.02 2.71
CA ALA A 193 -11.08 -6.75 3.71
C ALA A 193 -12.36 -6.17 3.05
N PHE A 194 -12.22 -5.24 2.11
CA PHE A 194 -13.36 -4.75 1.32
C PHE A 194 -14.08 -5.91 0.62
N LYS A 195 -13.32 -6.74 -0.11
CA LYS A 195 -13.89 -7.88 -0.85
C LYS A 195 -14.60 -8.86 0.08
N HIS A 196 -14.02 -9.14 1.25
CA HIS A 196 -14.64 -9.99 2.27
C HIS A 196 -15.99 -9.45 2.76
N LEU A 197 -16.03 -8.18 3.14
CA LEU A 197 -17.27 -7.53 3.60
C LEU A 197 -18.33 -7.44 2.48
N TYR A 198 -17.89 -7.19 1.24
CA TYR A 198 -18.74 -7.14 0.06
C TYR A 198 -19.34 -8.52 -0.25
N ASP A 199 -18.54 -9.60 -0.21
CA ASP A 199 -18.99 -10.97 -0.46
C ASP A 199 -20.01 -11.46 0.59
N LEU A 200 -19.87 -10.98 1.83
CA LEU A 200 -20.82 -11.26 2.91
C LEU A 200 -22.09 -10.39 2.85
N GLY A 201 -22.19 -9.43 1.92
CA GLY A 201 -23.30 -8.50 1.83
C GLY A 201 -23.39 -7.49 2.99
N ILE A 202 -22.29 -7.30 3.74
CA ILE A 202 -22.23 -6.37 4.88
C ILE A 202 -22.08 -4.92 4.40
N ILE A 203 -21.38 -4.72 3.30
CA ILE A 203 -21.23 -3.41 2.65
C ILE A 203 -21.69 -3.48 1.20
N ASN A 204 -22.06 -2.33 0.62
CA ASN A 204 -22.47 -2.26 -0.79
C ASN A 204 -21.27 -1.89 -1.68
N SER A 205 -20.92 -0.60 -1.76
CA SER A 205 -19.92 -0.11 -2.72
C SER A 205 -18.78 0.68 -2.08
N LYS A 206 -18.91 1.06 -0.80
CA LYS A 206 -17.95 1.96 -0.13
C LYS A 206 -17.78 1.60 1.34
N VAL A 207 -16.53 1.68 1.83
CA VAL A 207 -16.19 1.45 3.23
C VAL A 207 -15.03 2.35 3.66
N GLU A 208 -15.03 2.74 4.93
CA GLU A 208 -13.89 3.39 5.62
C GLU A 208 -13.21 2.37 6.53
N PHE A 209 -11.90 2.21 6.38
CA PHE A 209 -11.07 1.45 7.32
C PHE A 209 -10.21 2.39 8.15
N VAL A 210 -10.28 2.23 9.47
CA VAL A 210 -9.44 2.92 10.45
C VAL A 210 -8.28 2.01 10.80
N SER A 211 -7.08 2.36 10.37
CA SER A 211 -5.83 1.66 10.67
C SER A 211 -4.95 2.48 11.63
N LEU A 212 -3.86 1.89 12.12
CA LEU A 212 -2.89 2.60 12.96
C LEU A 212 -2.20 3.77 12.25
N GLY A 213 -2.10 3.71 10.91
CA GLY A 213 -1.45 4.73 10.08
C GLY A 213 -2.39 5.79 9.53
N GLY A 214 -3.71 5.62 9.71
CA GLY A 214 -4.74 6.54 9.20
C GLY A 214 -5.94 5.82 8.60
N ASN A 215 -6.79 6.56 7.89
CA ASN A 215 -8.05 6.06 7.36
C ASN A 215 -7.98 5.85 5.85
N TYR A 216 -8.32 4.65 5.40
CA TYR A 216 -8.57 4.34 3.99
C TYR A 216 -10.06 4.48 3.69
N ILE A 217 -10.37 5.02 2.51
CA ILE A 217 -11.68 4.86 1.90
C ILE A 217 -11.50 3.95 0.70
N ILE A 218 -12.27 2.89 0.62
CA ILE A 218 -12.29 2.00 -0.55
C ILE A 218 -13.67 2.04 -1.16
N GLU A 219 -13.71 2.24 -2.46
CA GLU A 219 -14.94 2.32 -3.25
C GLU A 219 -14.85 1.41 -4.46
N LYS A 220 -15.90 0.65 -4.71
CA LYS A 220 -16.02 -0.20 -5.89
C LYS A 220 -16.46 0.63 -7.08
N LEU A 221 -15.63 0.66 -8.12
CA LEU A 221 -15.90 1.30 -9.40
C LEU A 221 -15.90 0.23 -10.49
N MET A 222 -17.08 -0.15 -10.95
CA MET A 222 -17.26 -1.27 -11.91
C MET A 222 -16.58 -2.56 -11.42
N ASP A 223 -15.51 -3.00 -12.09
CA ASP A 223 -14.71 -4.20 -11.80
C ASP A 223 -13.43 -3.92 -11.00
N LYS A 224 -13.17 -2.67 -10.66
CA LYS A 224 -11.98 -2.21 -9.91
C LYS A 224 -12.36 -1.71 -8.51
N LEU A 225 -11.35 -1.59 -7.67
CA LEU A 225 -11.43 -0.89 -6.40
C LEU A 225 -10.61 0.38 -6.45
N CYS A 226 -11.20 1.49 -6.03
CA CYS A 226 -10.49 2.74 -5.81
C CYS A 226 -10.11 2.86 -4.34
N ILE A 227 -8.82 2.89 -4.02
CA ILE A 227 -8.30 3.07 -2.66
C ILE A 227 -7.82 4.50 -2.47
N TYR A 228 -8.51 5.26 -1.62
CA TYR A 228 -8.19 6.63 -1.25
C TYR A 228 -7.40 6.68 0.05
N GLY A 229 -6.48 7.63 0.16
CA GLY A 229 -5.74 7.87 1.40
C GLY A 229 -4.92 9.15 1.35
N ASP A 230 -4.44 9.56 2.53
CA ASP A 230 -3.61 10.73 2.66
C ASP A 230 -2.16 10.44 2.26
N VAL A 231 -1.52 11.45 1.69
CA VAL A 231 -0.10 11.43 1.34
C VAL A 231 0.55 12.70 1.86
N LYS A 232 1.75 12.56 2.43
CA LYS A 232 2.52 13.70 2.93
C LYS A 232 3.98 13.57 2.54
N CYS A 233 4.52 14.60 1.91
CA CYS A 233 5.97 14.79 1.81
C CYS A 233 6.49 15.25 3.16
N VAL A 234 7.40 14.48 3.74
CA VAL A 234 7.97 14.76 5.05
C VAL A 234 9.12 15.75 4.91
N TYR A 235 10.03 15.46 3.97
CA TYR A 235 11.14 16.36 3.63
C TYR A 235 11.74 16.01 2.26
N LYS A 236 12.54 16.95 1.74
CA LYS A 236 13.46 16.77 0.62
C LYS A 236 14.87 16.76 1.18
N GLY A 237 15.70 15.83 0.71
CA GLY A 237 17.10 15.72 1.13
C GLY A 237 18.07 15.54 -0.03
N GLU A 238 19.33 15.60 0.29
CA GLU A 238 20.43 15.29 -0.63
C GLU A 238 21.41 14.34 0.03
N ILE A 239 21.75 13.25 -0.68
CA ILE A 239 22.79 12.32 -0.27
C ILE A 239 24.09 12.84 -0.86
N MET A 240 25.04 13.22 0.01
CA MET A 240 26.28 13.89 -0.37
C MET A 240 27.35 12.91 -0.81
N ASP A 241 27.46 11.78 -0.13
CA ASP A 241 28.44 10.73 -0.41
C ASP A 241 27.75 9.51 -1.04
N GLY A 242 28.45 8.76 -1.89
CA GLY A 242 27.94 7.52 -2.46
C GLY A 242 27.80 6.42 -1.38
N PHE A 243 26.97 5.41 -1.66
CA PHE A 243 26.81 4.22 -0.82
C PHE A 243 27.80 3.15 -1.19
#